data_7c528bb60b3834d990af2c7f616980df
#
_entry.id   7c528bb60b3834d990af2c7f616980df
#
_cell.length_a   1.000
_cell.length_b   1.000
_cell.length_c   1.000
_cell.angle_alpha   90.00
_cell.angle_beta   90.00
_cell.angle_gamma   90.00
#
_symmetry.space_group_name_H-M   'P 1'
#
loop_
_entity.id
_entity.type
_entity.pdbx_description
1 polymer ?
#
loop_
_entity_poly.entity_id
_entity_poly.type
_entity_poly.pdbx_seq_one_letter_code
_entity_poly.pdbx_strand_id
1 'polypeptide(L)'
;MRRVVAAVLVMLLPARAVPAQASPTLPYSATWADAGWVTAGGALSLLPRTLGLPHGSQACAPCDPATLPGVDRWAVRPVSKSADAASSVVLAGVAAWTALAGLRGLPADQWHGNFAAFAETASWTAASTEWLKVIVRRRRPVLYTSGAVAAAGDRGNQESLPSGHAALAFAAATSYLVMSGHQHLPHRTRNVLLLYVGAAGVSALRVAAAQHFPTDVVAGAALGMGIGWLVPTIHPTINQP
;
A
#
# COMPACT_ATOMS: atom_id res chain seq x y z
N MET A 1 -1.96 -42.69 -39.61
CA MET A 1 -2.12 -42.02 -38.28
C MET A 1 -2.96 -40.78 -38.51
N ARG A 2 -4.27 -40.85 -38.27
CA ARG A 2 -5.24 -39.75 -38.46
C ARG A 2 -5.42 -39.03 -37.12
N ARG A 3 -5.07 -37.73 -37.07
CA ARG A 3 -5.34 -36.87 -35.90
C ARG A 3 -6.79 -36.39 -35.97
N VAL A 4 -7.59 -36.81 -35.00
CA VAL A 4 -8.95 -36.31 -34.77
C VAL A 4 -8.81 -35.02 -33.98
N VAL A 5 -9.17 -33.88 -34.60
CA VAL A 5 -9.32 -32.59 -33.96
C VAL A 5 -10.77 -32.49 -33.48
N ALA A 6 -11.00 -32.59 -32.19
CA ALA A 6 -12.30 -32.37 -31.58
C ALA A 6 -12.51 -30.84 -31.44
N ALA A 7 -13.39 -30.27 -32.23
CA ALA A 7 -13.87 -28.90 -32.09
C ALA A 7 -14.90 -28.87 -30.95
N VAL A 8 -14.57 -28.17 -29.84
CA VAL A 8 -15.52 -27.86 -28.78
C VAL A 8 -16.30 -26.60 -29.20
N LEU A 9 -17.53 -26.81 -29.63
CA LEU A 9 -18.46 -25.73 -29.93
C LEU A 9 -19.08 -25.26 -28.62
N VAL A 10 -18.60 -24.12 -28.08
CA VAL A 10 -19.21 -23.44 -26.93
C VAL A 10 -20.44 -22.70 -27.44
N MET A 11 -21.63 -23.23 -27.17
CA MET A 11 -22.90 -22.50 -27.41
C MET A 11 -23.00 -21.33 -26.42
N LEU A 12 -22.76 -20.12 -26.92
CA LEU A 12 -23.10 -18.86 -26.24
C LEU A 12 -24.61 -18.69 -26.27
N LEU A 13 -25.30 -19.17 -25.25
CA LEU A 13 -26.70 -18.78 -25.01
C LEU A 13 -26.68 -17.30 -24.59
N PRO A 14 -27.57 -16.44 -25.14
CA PRO A 14 -27.69 -15.07 -24.69
C PRO A 14 -28.24 -15.11 -23.26
N ALA A 15 -27.38 -14.80 -22.29
CA ALA A 15 -27.82 -14.55 -20.92
C ALA A 15 -28.77 -13.35 -20.95
N ARG A 16 -30.07 -13.61 -20.71
CA ARG A 16 -31.01 -12.55 -20.43
C ARG A 16 -30.49 -11.80 -19.22
N ALA A 17 -30.10 -10.54 -19.41
CA ALA A 17 -29.76 -9.66 -18.32
C ALA A 17 -31.03 -9.49 -17.45
N VAL A 18 -31.07 -10.20 -16.34
CA VAL A 18 -31.98 -9.87 -15.24
C VAL A 18 -31.58 -8.47 -14.82
N PRO A 19 -32.50 -7.48 -14.77
CA PRO A 19 -32.15 -6.17 -14.24
C PRO A 19 -31.62 -6.39 -12.83
N ALA A 20 -30.32 -6.16 -12.63
CA ALA A 20 -29.72 -6.21 -11.32
C ALA A 20 -30.43 -5.16 -10.49
N GLN A 21 -31.19 -5.60 -9.49
CA GLN A 21 -31.68 -4.70 -8.46
C GLN A 21 -30.44 -4.01 -7.91
N ALA A 22 -30.40 -2.68 -8.04
CA ALA A 22 -29.29 -1.90 -7.52
C ALA A 22 -29.15 -2.23 -6.03
N SER A 23 -28.09 -2.92 -5.65
CA SER A 23 -27.83 -3.17 -4.25
C SER A 23 -27.76 -1.82 -3.54
N PRO A 24 -28.37 -1.68 -2.35
CA PRO A 24 -28.36 -0.40 -1.65
C PRO A 24 -26.92 0.07 -1.46
N THR A 25 -26.65 1.33 -1.75
CA THR A 25 -25.36 1.95 -1.45
C THR A 25 -25.19 1.97 0.06
N LEU A 26 -24.03 1.59 0.58
CA LEU A 26 -23.71 1.60 2.00
C LEU A 26 -22.76 2.77 2.30
N PRO A 27 -23.29 3.97 2.65
CA PRO A 27 -22.45 5.08 3.04
C PRO A 27 -21.72 4.77 4.33
N TYR A 28 -20.44 5.13 4.40
CA TYR A 28 -19.67 5.02 5.62
C TYR A 28 -20.09 6.09 6.62
N SER A 29 -20.11 5.72 7.91
CA SER A 29 -20.35 6.69 8.99
C SER A 29 -19.09 7.50 9.29
N ALA A 30 -19.25 8.61 9.98
CA ALA A 30 -18.14 9.34 10.59
C ALA A 30 -18.51 9.70 12.02
N THR A 31 -17.68 9.29 12.97
CA THR A 31 -17.89 9.44 14.41
C THR A 31 -16.63 9.97 15.10
N TRP A 32 -16.76 10.42 16.34
CA TRP A 32 -15.60 10.78 17.16
C TRP A 32 -14.68 9.58 17.45
N ALA A 33 -15.20 8.37 17.41
CA ALA A 33 -14.37 7.17 17.55
C ALA A 33 -13.37 7.04 16.40
N ASP A 34 -13.75 7.39 15.17
CA ASP A 34 -12.87 7.34 14.00
C ASP A 34 -11.70 8.32 14.16
N ALA A 35 -11.98 9.54 14.68
CA ALA A 35 -10.92 10.49 15.03
C ALA A 35 -9.96 9.90 16.09
N GLY A 36 -10.48 9.16 17.06
CA GLY A 36 -9.71 8.43 18.05
C GLY A 36 -8.81 7.36 17.42
N TRP A 37 -9.36 6.53 16.51
CA TRP A 37 -8.61 5.48 15.80
C TRP A 37 -7.53 6.05 14.88
N VAL A 38 -7.83 7.10 14.14
CA VAL A 38 -6.84 7.81 13.29
C VAL A 38 -5.71 8.37 14.15
N THR A 39 -6.05 9.02 15.27
CA THR A 39 -5.05 9.59 16.19
C THR A 39 -4.18 8.50 16.81
N ALA A 40 -4.78 7.39 17.25
CA ALA A 40 -4.06 6.25 17.81
C ALA A 40 -3.09 5.65 16.79
N GLY A 41 -3.54 5.37 15.56
CA GLY A 41 -2.69 4.87 14.50
C GLY A 41 -1.56 5.85 14.15
N GLY A 42 -1.87 7.13 14.05
CA GLY A 42 -0.88 8.19 13.83
C GLY A 42 0.17 8.27 14.95
N ALA A 43 -0.25 8.27 16.20
CA ALA A 43 0.65 8.27 17.35
C ALA A 43 1.54 7.01 17.38
N LEU A 44 0.95 5.83 17.17
CA LEU A 44 1.68 4.58 17.10
C LEU A 44 2.70 4.55 15.96
N SER A 45 2.43 5.20 14.84
CA SER A 45 3.38 5.28 13.72
C SER A 45 4.59 6.15 14.03
N LEU A 46 4.43 7.17 14.87
CA LEU A 46 5.52 8.07 15.26
C LEU A 46 6.32 7.54 16.46
N LEU A 47 5.73 6.69 17.29
CA LEU A 47 6.29 6.22 18.54
C LEU A 47 7.67 5.53 18.39
N PRO A 48 7.92 4.63 17.43
CA PRO A 48 9.26 4.05 17.24
C PRO A 48 10.35 5.11 17.06
N ARG A 49 10.05 6.14 16.28
CA ARG A 49 10.99 7.22 16.01
C ARG A 49 11.28 8.08 17.23
N THR A 50 10.25 8.43 18.00
CA THR A 50 10.38 9.22 19.24
C THR A 50 11.13 8.46 20.32
N LEU A 51 10.97 7.13 20.38
CA LEU A 51 11.72 6.25 21.27
C LEU A 51 13.14 5.91 20.75
N GLY A 52 13.51 6.41 19.58
CA GLY A 52 14.82 6.14 18.97
C GLY A 52 15.03 4.69 18.54
N LEU A 53 13.95 3.95 18.26
CA LEU A 53 14.01 2.57 17.81
C LEU A 53 14.34 2.48 16.29
N PRO A 54 14.97 1.36 15.86
CA PRO A 54 15.54 0.29 16.67
C PRO A 54 16.85 0.70 17.34
N HIS A 55 17.10 0.19 18.55
CA HIS A 55 18.37 0.41 19.25
C HIS A 55 19.47 -0.49 18.71
N GLY A 56 20.72 -0.04 18.83
CA GLY A 56 21.93 -0.80 18.49
C GLY A 56 22.60 -0.35 17.20
N SER A 57 23.86 -0.72 17.05
CA SER A 57 24.70 -0.40 15.89
C SER A 57 24.53 -1.42 14.75
N GLN A 58 24.96 -1.02 13.55
CA GLN A 58 25.13 -1.94 12.43
C GLN A 58 26.19 -2.99 12.75
N ALA A 59 25.88 -4.27 12.49
CA ALA A 59 26.83 -5.35 12.68
C ALA A 59 27.88 -5.43 11.55
N CYS A 60 27.61 -4.78 10.39
CA CYS A 60 28.50 -4.77 9.21
C CYS A 60 28.33 -3.49 8.40
N ALA A 61 29.44 -2.97 7.84
CA ALA A 61 29.48 -1.88 6.88
C ALA A 61 30.81 -1.91 6.09
N PRO A 62 30.88 -2.46 4.88
CA PRO A 62 29.78 -3.06 4.11
C PRO A 62 29.38 -4.45 4.61
N CYS A 63 28.12 -4.80 4.38
CA CYS A 63 27.61 -6.14 4.58
C CYS A 63 27.87 -7.00 3.33
N ASP A 64 27.96 -8.34 3.50
CA ASP A 64 28.17 -9.26 2.39
C ASP A 64 26.89 -9.46 1.57
N PRO A 65 26.85 -9.09 0.26
CA PRO A 65 25.70 -9.30 -0.60
C PRO A 65 25.36 -10.79 -0.83
N ALA A 66 26.30 -11.71 -0.60
CA ALA A 66 26.03 -13.14 -0.74
C ALA A 66 25.00 -13.65 0.28
N THR A 67 24.83 -12.95 1.40
CA THR A 67 23.81 -13.27 2.42
C THR A 67 22.39 -12.93 2.00
N LEU A 68 22.20 -12.17 0.92
CA LEU A 68 20.88 -11.80 0.40
C LEU A 68 20.27 -12.89 -0.46
N PRO A 69 18.92 -13.03 -0.46
CA PRO A 69 18.21 -13.82 -1.47
C PRO A 69 18.58 -13.38 -2.88
N GLY A 70 18.65 -14.31 -3.83
CA GLY A 70 19.05 -14.04 -5.22
C GLY A 70 18.22 -12.94 -5.87
N VAL A 71 16.90 -12.90 -5.58
CA VAL A 71 15.96 -11.89 -6.08
C VAL A 71 16.24 -10.47 -5.58
N ASP A 72 16.99 -10.32 -4.49
CA ASP A 72 17.30 -9.03 -3.89
C ASP A 72 18.70 -8.50 -4.27
N ARG A 73 19.63 -9.39 -4.63
CA ARG A 73 21.03 -9.02 -4.88
C ARG A 73 21.20 -7.96 -5.96
N TRP A 74 20.38 -8.01 -7.01
CA TRP A 74 20.48 -7.04 -8.11
C TRP A 74 20.06 -5.62 -7.72
N ALA A 75 19.35 -5.46 -6.59
CA ALA A 75 18.95 -4.16 -6.06
C ALA A 75 20.07 -3.48 -5.26
N VAL A 76 21.20 -4.16 -5.00
CA VAL A 76 22.39 -3.57 -4.34
C VAL A 76 23.07 -2.59 -5.28
N ARG A 77 22.88 -1.31 -5.02
CA ARG A 77 23.45 -0.20 -5.82
C ARG A 77 23.44 1.10 -5.00
N PRO A 78 24.16 2.14 -5.46
CA PRO A 78 24.11 3.47 -4.83
C PRO A 78 22.69 4.05 -4.83
N VAL A 79 22.39 4.85 -3.81
CA VAL A 79 21.07 5.50 -3.65
C VAL A 79 20.84 6.52 -4.77
N SER A 80 19.68 6.44 -5.43
CA SER A 80 19.21 7.43 -6.40
C SER A 80 18.24 8.40 -5.73
N LYS A 81 18.68 9.63 -5.44
CA LYS A 81 17.83 10.68 -4.85
C LYS A 81 16.67 11.08 -5.76
N SER A 82 16.85 11.07 -7.08
CA SER A 82 15.78 11.40 -8.04
C SER A 82 14.68 10.35 -8.05
N ALA A 83 15.02 9.07 -8.05
CA ALA A 83 14.03 7.99 -7.97
C ALA A 83 13.32 7.98 -6.60
N ASP A 84 14.03 8.31 -5.52
CA ASP A 84 13.46 8.44 -4.18
C ASP A 84 12.42 9.57 -4.12
N ALA A 85 12.77 10.77 -4.59
CA ALA A 85 11.85 11.90 -4.69
C ALA A 85 10.64 11.58 -5.60
N ALA A 86 10.88 10.97 -6.77
CA ALA A 86 9.82 10.56 -7.68
C ALA A 86 8.85 9.58 -7.03
N SER A 87 9.34 8.62 -6.22
CA SER A 87 8.49 7.67 -5.51
C SER A 87 7.54 8.37 -4.52
N SER A 88 8.01 9.42 -3.85
CA SER A 88 7.19 10.21 -2.92
C SER A 88 6.14 11.04 -3.65
N VAL A 89 6.49 11.64 -4.80
CA VAL A 89 5.54 12.40 -5.63
C VAL A 89 4.43 11.48 -6.18
N VAL A 90 4.80 10.30 -6.69
CA VAL A 90 3.82 9.33 -7.19
C VAL A 90 2.92 8.82 -6.06
N LEU A 91 3.47 8.56 -4.87
CA LEU A 91 2.68 8.18 -3.69
C LEU A 91 1.67 9.27 -3.32
N ALA A 92 2.11 10.52 -3.27
CA ALA A 92 1.20 11.66 -3.02
C ALA A 92 0.10 11.73 -4.09
N GLY A 93 0.43 11.50 -5.36
CA GLY A 93 -0.54 11.41 -6.46
C GLY A 93 -1.54 10.27 -6.28
N VAL A 94 -1.10 9.08 -5.87
CA VAL A 94 -1.98 7.94 -5.56
C VAL A 94 -2.92 8.29 -4.41
N ALA A 95 -2.42 8.86 -3.32
CA ALA A 95 -3.24 9.25 -2.17
C ALA A 95 -4.28 10.33 -2.53
N ALA A 96 -3.85 11.36 -3.26
CA ALA A 96 -4.74 12.42 -3.72
C ALA A 96 -5.82 11.90 -4.67
N TRP A 97 -5.44 11.04 -5.64
CA TRP A 97 -6.40 10.44 -6.56
C TRP A 97 -7.38 9.51 -5.85
N THR A 98 -6.92 8.74 -4.86
CA THR A 98 -7.78 7.90 -4.00
C THR A 98 -8.83 8.75 -3.31
N ALA A 99 -8.43 9.84 -2.66
CA ALA A 99 -9.35 10.75 -1.98
C ALA A 99 -10.35 11.39 -2.97
N LEU A 100 -9.86 11.98 -4.05
CA LEU A 100 -10.72 12.62 -5.06
C LEU A 100 -11.69 11.66 -5.73
N ALA A 101 -11.22 10.47 -6.10
CA ALA A 101 -12.08 9.46 -6.73
C ALA A 101 -13.07 8.85 -5.73
N GLY A 102 -12.70 8.74 -4.46
CA GLY A 102 -13.56 8.25 -3.39
C GLY A 102 -14.67 9.22 -2.97
N LEU A 103 -14.53 10.51 -3.31
CA LEU A 103 -15.55 11.54 -3.03
C LEU A 103 -16.45 11.81 -4.24
N ARG A 104 -15.97 11.53 -5.45
CA ARG A 104 -16.73 11.79 -6.68
C ARG A 104 -17.95 10.87 -6.78
N GLY A 105 -19.09 11.48 -7.00
CA GLY A 105 -20.37 10.78 -7.15
C GLY A 105 -21.10 10.53 -5.83
N LEU A 106 -20.54 10.99 -4.71
CA LEU A 106 -21.21 10.97 -3.41
C LEU A 106 -21.83 12.32 -3.10
N PRO A 107 -22.99 12.35 -2.41
CA PRO A 107 -23.50 13.55 -1.73
C PRO A 107 -22.47 14.08 -0.73
N ALA A 108 -22.44 15.41 -0.53
CA ALA A 108 -21.43 16.05 0.30
C ALA A 108 -21.47 15.62 1.78
N ASP A 109 -22.64 15.27 2.28
CA ASP A 109 -22.87 14.74 3.63
C ASP A 109 -22.24 13.35 3.88
N GLN A 110 -21.95 12.59 2.81
CA GLN A 110 -21.29 11.26 2.89
C GLN A 110 -19.77 11.32 2.79
N TRP A 111 -19.17 12.46 2.49
CA TRP A 111 -17.73 12.60 2.33
C TRP A 111 -16.95 12.28 3.60
N HIS A 112 -17.49 12.67 4.75
CA HIS A 112 -16.82 12.50 6.04
C HIS A 112 -16.52 11.03 6.35
N GLY A 113 -17.46 10.12 6.09
CA GLY A 113 -17.27 8.69 6.31
C GLY A 113 -16.19 8.09 5.42
N ASN A 114 -16.17 8.46 4.13
CA ASN A 114 -15.12 8.02 3.23
C ASN A 114 -13.75 8.55 3.65
N PHE A 115 -13.70 9.81 4.06
CA PHE A 115 -12.46 10.40 4.54
C PHE A 115 -11.95 9.73 5.83
N ALA A 116 -12.86 9.42 6.77
CA ALA A 116 -12.53 8.70 8.00
C ALA A 116 -11.93 7.32 7.69
N ALA A 117 -12.58 6.52 6.86
CA ALA A 117 -12.11 5.19 6.48
C ALA A 117 -10.75 5.23 5.76
N PHE A 118 -10.49 6.23 4.90
CA PHE A 118 -9.17 6.41 4.28
C PHE A 118 -8.10 6.83 5.29
N ALA A 119 -8.43 7.75 6.19
CA ALA A 119 -7.50 8.22 7.21
C ALA A 119 -7.12 7.10 8.18
N GLU A 120 -8.08 6.28 8.60
CA GLU A 120 -7.84 5.07 9.40
C GLU A 120 -6.95 4.08 8.65
N THR A 121 -7.29 3.78 7.39
CA THR A 121 -6.46 2.89 6.55
C THR A 121 -5.02 3.38 6.48
N ALA A 122 -4.80 4.66 6.24
CA ALA A 122 -3.46 5.23 6.13
C ALA A 122 -2.70 5.19 7.46
N SER A 123 -3.34 5.61 8.57
CA SER A 123 -2.72 5.67 9.88
C SER A 123 -2.33 4.29 10.41
N TRP A 124 -3.21 3.28 10.29
CA TRP A 124 -2.91 1.92 10.70
C TRP A 124 -1.91 1.22 9.80
N THR A 125 -1.89 1.53 8.49
CA THR A 125 -0.84 1.04 7.59
C THR A 125 0.52 1.61 7.99
N ALA A 126 0.59 2.91 8.30
CA ALA A 126 1.82 3.53 8.78
C ALA A 126 2.28 2.92 10.10
N ALA A 127 1.39 2.79 11.10
CA ALA A 127 1.71 2.18 12.39
C ALA A 127 2.26 0.77 12.23
N SER A 128 1.53 -0.09 11.51
CA SER A 128 1.95 -1.49 11.28
C SER A 128 3.30 -1.57 10.57
N THR A 129 3.53 -0.71 9.59
CA THR A 129 4.80 -0.64 8.86
C THR A 129 5.95 -0.28 9.79
N GLU A 130 5.82 0.77 10.60
CA GLU A 130 6.91 1.25 11.46
C GLU A 130 7.25 0.24 12.56
N TRP A 131 6.26 -0.42 13.17
CA TRP A 131 6.51 -1.47 14.15
C TRP A 131 7.13 -2.72 13.54
N LEU A 132 6.71 -3.14 12.35
CA LEU A 132 7.35 -4.26 11.65
C LEU A 132 8.82 -3.97 11.32
N LYS A 133 9.17 -2.74 10.94
CA LYS A 133 10.57 -2.33 10.73
C LYS A 133 11.41 -2.49 12.00
N VAL A 134 10.87 -2.08 13.16
CA VAL A 134 11.54 -2.23 14.45
C VAL A 134 11.77 -3.71 14.80
N ILE A 135 10.80 -4.55 14.51
CA ILE A 135 10.86 -6.00 14.80
C ILE A 135 11.84 -6.71 13.85
N VAL A 136 11.74 -6.46 12.55
CA VAL A 136 12.48 -7.20 11.53
C VAL A 136 13.92 -6.68 11.38
N ARG A 137 14.14 -5.38 11.50
CA ARG A 137 15.46 -4.72 11.46
C ARG A 137 16.28 -5.09 10.23
N ARG A 138 15.64 -5.15 9.07
CA ARG A 138 16.31 -5.49 7.83
C ARG A 138 17.16 -4.32 7.33
N ARG A 139 18.41 -4.60 6.95
CA ARG A 139 19.34 -3.61 6.40
C ARG A 139 18.92 -3.20 4.99
N ARG A 140 19.08 -1.90 4.67
CA ARG A 140 18.83 -1.37 3.31
C ARG A 140 19.94 -1.72 2.33
N PRO A 141 19.65 -1.67 1.01
CA PRO A 141 20.62 -1.97 -0.05
C PRO A 141 21.92 -1.18 0.07
N VAL A 142 21.89 0.08 0.52
CA VAL A 142 23.07 0.94 0.67
C VAL A 142 24.14 0.35 1.58
N LEU A 143 23.76 -0.44 2.60
CA LEU A 143 24.71 -1.07 3.53
C LEU A 143 25.50 -2.23 2.93
N TYR A 144 25.19 -2.63 1.71
CA TYR A 144 25.89 -3.67 0.95
C TYR A 144 26.77 -3.07 -0.16
N THR A 145 26.91 -1.73 -0.21
CA THR A 145 27.71 -1.01 -1.21
C THR A 145 28.98 -0.42 -0.60
N SER A 146 29.84 0.15 -1.45
CA SER A 146 31.01 0.93 -1.00
C SER A 146 30.64 2.15 -0.15
N GLY A 147 29.40 2.65 -0.24
CA GLY A 147 28.89 3.75 0.60
C GLY A 147 28.46 3.35 2.00
N ALA A 148 28.54 2.07 2.37
CA ALA A 148 28.02 1.52 3.61
C ALA A 148 28.59 2.19 4.87
N VAL A 149 29.89 2.49 4.88
CA VAL A 149 30.55 3.12 6.05
C VAL A 149 29.92 4.48 6.37
N ALA A 150 29.69 5.31 5.35
CA ALA A 150 29.03 6.61 5.54
C ALA A 150 27.54 6.48 5.94
N ALA A 151 26.88 5.39 5.50
CA ALA A 151 25.46 5.14 5.77
C ALA A 151 25.20 4.42 7.11
N ALA A 152 26.23 3.84 7.75
CA ALA A 152 26.09 2.98 8.93
C ALA A 152 25.54 3.72 10.17
N GLY A 153 25.77 5.02 10.28
CA GLY A 153 25.28 5.85 11.39
C GLY A 153 23.79 6.18 11.33
N ASP A 154 23.15 6.02 10.17
CA ASP A 154 21.71 6.28 10.01
C ASP A 154 20.87 5.05 10.38
N ARG A 155 20.07 5.19 11.45
CA ARG A 155 19.16 4.14 11.93
C ARG A 155 18.16 3.70 10.86
N GLY A 156 17.68 4.61 10.02
CA GLY A 156 16.75 4.31 8.94
C GLY A 156 17.28 3.27 7.96
N ASN A 157 18.61 3.07 7.91
CA ASN A 157 19.23 2.02 7.11
C ASN A 157 19.09 0.60 7.69
N GLN A 158 18.50 0.44 8.89
CA GLN A 158 18.06 -0.84 9.46
C GLN A 158 16.55 -1.10 9.28
N GLU A 159 15.85 -0.27 8.52
CA GLU A 159 14.40 -0.25 8.42
C GLU A 159 13.92 -0.52 6.99
N SER A 160 14.51 -1.54 6.34
CA SER A 160 14.18 -1.84 4.94
C SER A 160 12.85 -2.58 4.77
N LEU A 161 12.50 -3.50 5.65
CA LEU A 161 11.30 -4.34 5.51
C LEU A 161 10.26 -4.02 6.60
N PRO A 162 9.00 -3.84 6.20
CA PRO A 162 8.46 -3.70 4.84
C PRO A 162 8.65 -2.28 4.27
N SER A 163 8.45 -2.12 2.95
CA SER A 163 8.45 -0.80 2.32
C SER A 163 7.20 -0.01 2.67
N GLY A 164 7.34 1.09 3.43
CA GLY A 164 6.21 1.93 3.83
C GLY A 164 5.52 2.65 2.66
N HIS A 165 6.29 3.12 1.66
CA HIS A 165 5.72 3.71 0.44
C HIS A 165 4.85 2.71 -0.33
N ALA A 166 5.34 1.48 -0.50
CA ALA A 166 4.55 0.42 -1.14
C ALA A 166 3.30 0.09 -0.32
N ALA A 167 3.44 -0.06 1.01
CA ALA A 167 2.31 -0.36 1.89
C ALA A 167 1.22 0.71 1.80
N LEU A 168 1.57 1.99 1.91
CA LEU A 168 0.59 3.09 1.81
C LEU A 168 -0.06 3.18 0.43
N ALA A 169 0.70 3.01 -0.66
CA ALA A 169 0.16 3.07 -2.01
C ALA A 169 -0.84 1.93 -2.28
N PHE A 170 -0.50 0.69 -1.89
CA PHE A 170 -1.40 -0.45 -2.05
C PHE A 170 -2.57 -0.42 -1.07
N ALA A 171 -2.39 0.13 0.13
CA ALA A 171 -3.49 0.35 1.06
C ALA A 171 -4.52 1.35 0.48
N ALA A 172 -4.06 2.47 -0.08
CA ALA A 172 -4.92 3.44 -0.75
C ALA A 172 -5.67 2.84 -1.93
N ALA A 173 -4.99 2.09 -2.81
CA ALA A 173 -5.61 1.43 -3.95
C ALA A 173 -6.66 0.40 -3.54
N THR A 174 -6.37 -0.40 -2.52
CA THR A 174 -7.27 -1.47 -2.07
C THR A 174 -8.44 -0.92 -1.27
N SER A 175 -8.24 0.10 -0.43
CA SER A 175 -9.35 0.75 0.26
C SER A 175 -10.34 1.38 -0.74
N TYR A 176 -9.84 2.04 -1.79
CA TYR A 176 -10.70 2.52 -2.88
C TYR A 176 -11.44 1.38 -3.58
N LEU A 177 -10.77 0.25 -3.85
CA LEU A 177 -11.40 -0.93 -4.47
C LEU A 177 -12.61 -1.41 -3.67
N VAL A 178 -12.47 -1.52 -2.34
CA VAL A 178 -13.54 -1.97 -1.43
C VAL A 178 -14.65 -0.93 -1.37
N MET A 179 -14.31 0.32 -1.02
CA MET A 179 -15.29 1.40 -0.82
C MET A 179 -16.09 1.69 -2.09
N SER A 180 -15.42 1.77 -3.25
CA SER A 180 -16.08 2.01 -4.53
C SER A 180 -16.99 0.85 -4.97
N GLY A 181 -16.72 -0.36 -4.47
CA GLY A 181 -17.60 -1.51 -4.64
C GLY A 181 -18.88 -1.39 -3.81
N HIS A 182 -18.75 -1.04 -2.53
CA HIS A 182 -19.90 -0.88 -1.63
C HIS A 182 -20.80 0.30 -2.02
N GLN A 183 -20.22 1.36 -2.58
CA GLN A 183 -20.93 2.59 -2.91
C GLN A 183 -21.24 2.75 -4.40
N HIS A 184 -20.88 1.78 -5.23
CA HIS A 184 -21.11 1.81 -6.70
C HIS A 184 -20.56 3.09 -7.35
N LEU A 185 -19.36 3.56 -6.93
CA LEU A 185 -18.79 4.81 -7.41
C LEU A 185 -18.54 4.81 -8.92
N PRO A 186 -18.68 5.97 -9.59
CA PRO A 186 -18.48 6.09 -11.03
C PRO A 186 -17.02 5.80 -11.41
N HIS A 187 -16.85 5.27 -12.63
CA HIS A 187 -15.53 4.97 -13.19
C HIS A 187 -14.65 4.02 -12.35
N ARG A 188 -15.26 3.19 -11.50
CA ARG A 188 -14.57 2.28 -10.57
C ARG A 188 -13.43 1.51 -11.21
N THR A 189 -13.67 0.78 -12.31
CA THR A 189 -12.65 -0.04 -12.97
C THR A 189 -11.43 0.78 -13.40
N ARG A 190 -11.67 1.92 -14.07
CA ARG A 190 -10.58 2.83 -14.49
C ARG A 190 -9.76 3.31 -13.29
N ASN A 191 -10.44 3.77 -12.23
CA ASN A 191 -9.75 4.32 -11.06
C ASN A 191 -8.97 3.24 -10.31
N VAL A 192 -9.53 2.04 -10.14
CA VAL A 192 -8.83 0.89 -9.55
C VAL A 192 -7.56 0.57 -10.34
N LEU A 193 -7.65 0.45 -11.68
CA LEU A 193 -6.48 0.17 -12.51
C LEU A 193 -5.40 1.25 -12.38
N LEU A 194 -5.78 2.54 -12.44
CA LEU A 194 -4.84 3.65 -12.29
C LEU A 194 -4.15 3.65 -10.92
N LEU A 195 -4.89 3.38 -9.85
CA LEU A 195 -4.34 3.32 -8.49
C LEU A 195 -3.37 2.15 -8.30
N TYR A 196 -3.70 0.96 -8.79
CA TYR A 196 -2.78 -0.18 -8.71
C TYR A 196 -1.55 -0.01 -9.59
N VAL A 197 -1.69 0.56 -10.79
CA VAL A 197 -0.53 0.91 -11.64
C VAL A 197 0.34 1.96 -10.95
N GLY A 198 -0.25 2.98 -10.33
CA GLY A 198 0.47 3.95 -9.51
C GLY A 198 1.20 3.31 -8.33
N ALA A 199 0.55 2.40 -7.59
CA ALA A 199 1.16 1.68 -6.47
C ALA A 199 2.32 0.77 -6.92
N ALA A 200 2.19 0.10 -8.05
CA ALA A 200 3.27 -0.66 -8.66
C ALA A 200 4.42 0.27 -9.10
N GLY A 201 4.11 1.44 -9.67
CA GLY A 201 5.09 2.48 -10.00
C GLY A 201 5.86 2.98 -8.78
N VAL A 202 5.16 3.26 -7.66
CA VAL A 202 5.81 3.59 -6.38
C VAL A 202 6.79 2.49 -5.98
N SER A 203 6.37 1.23 -6.01
CA SER A 203 7.21 0.08 -5.64
C SER A 203 8.45 -0.04 -6.53
N ALA A 204 8.29 0.08 -7.84
CA ALA A 204 9.40 0.04 -8.79
C ALA A 204 10.41 1.18 -8.54
N LEU A 205 9.92 2.39 -8.26
CA LEU A 205 10.76 3.55 -7.93
C LEU A 205 11.51 3.36 -6.60
N ARG A 206 10.91 2.71 -5.58
CA ARG A 206 11.60 2.41 -4.31
C ARG A 206 12.76 1.44 -4.51
N VAL A 207 12.60 0.43 -5.36
CA VAL A 207 13.69 -0.47 -5.74
C VAL A 207 14.71 0.27 -6.60
N ALA A 208 14.29 1.06 -7.58
CA ALA A 208 15.18 1.87 -8.41
C ALA A 208 15.99 2.89 -7.61
N ALA A 209 15.43 3.42 -6.53
CA ALA A 209 16.09 4.32 -5.60
C ALA A 209 17.14 3.63 -4.70
N ALA A 210 17.24 2.30 -4.73
CA ALA A 210 18.01 1.49 -3.78
C ALA A 210 17.64 1.75 -2.31
N GLN A 211 16.39 2.11 -2.05
CA GLN A 211 15.85 2.29 -0.71
C GLN A 211 15.31 1.00 -0.14
N HIS A 212 14.84 0.11 -1.01
CA HIS A 212 14.21 -1.16 -0.65
C HIS A 212 14.60 -2.27 -1.63
N PHE A 213 14.60 -3.50 -1.13
CA PHE A 213 14.71 -4.69 -1.96
C PHE A 213 13.35 -5.04 -2.60
N PRO A 214 13.34 -5.85 -3.70
CA PRO A 214 12.12 -6.40 -4.26
C PRO A 214 11.21 -7.07 -3.24
N THR A 215 11.77 -7.86 -2.33
CA THR A 215 10.98 -8.55 -1.28
C THR A 215 10.39 -7.58 -0.26
N ASP A 216 11.03 -6.42 0.01
CA ASP A 216 10.48 -5.39 0.91
C ASP A 216 9.22 -4.72 0.34
N VAL A 217 9.23 -4.45 -0.98
CA VAL A 217 8.07 -3.84 -1.64
C VAL A 217 6.93 -4.83 -1.79
N VAL A 218 7.22 -6.12 -2.02
CA VAL A 218 6.19 -7.18 -2.04
C VAL A 218 5.55 -7.33 -0.65
N ALA A 219 6.36 -7.37 0.41
CA ALA A 219 5.85 -7.43 1.78
C ALA A 219 5.03 -6.18 2.13
N GLY A 220 5.51 -4.98 1.71
CA GLY A 220 4.76 -3.74 1.87
C GLY A 220 3.42 -3.76 1.13
N ALA A 221 3.41 -4.22 -0.13
CA ALA A 221 2.18 -4.37 -0.92
C ALA A 221 1.19 -5.32 -0.24
N ALA A 222 1.63 -6.47 0.22
CA ALA A 222 0.78 -7.44 0.92
C ALA A 222 0.18 -6.86 2.20
N LEU A 223 0.99 -6.19 3.03
CA LEU A 223 0.54 -5.50 4.23
C LEU A 223 -0.50 -4.43 3.89
N GLY A 224 -0.18 -3.57 2.92
CA GLY A 224 -1.07 -2.48 2.50
C GLY A 224 -2.39 -3.00 1.94
N MET A 225 -2.37 -4.03 1.09
CA MET A 225 -3.59 -4.67 0.59
C MET A 225 -4.42 -5.27 1.72
N GLY A 226 -3.79 -5.93 2.69
CA GLY A 226 -4.48 -6.52 3.84
C GLY A 226 -5.21 -5.47 4.68
N ILE A 227 -4.53 -4.37 5.06
CA ILE A 227 -5.14 -3.30 5.86
C ILE A 227 -6.16 -2.50 5.03
N GLY A 228 -5.85 -2.21 3.76
CA GLY A 228 -6.74 -1.51 2.84
C GLY A 228 -8.01 -2.28 2.50
N TRP A 229 -8.01 -3.60 2.64
CA TRP A 229 -9.20 -4.43 2.57
C TRP A 229 -9.93 -4.47 3.92
N LEU A 230 -9.19 -4.71 5.01
CA LEU A 230 -9.78 -4.92 6.33
C LEU A 230 -10.52 -3.69 6.84
N VAL A 231 -9.85 -2.53 6.86
CA VAL A 231 -10.40 -1.31 7.48
C VAL A 231 -11.73 -0.91 6.85
N PRO A 232 -11.87 -0.72 5.52
CA PRO A 232 -13.17 -0.37 4.95
C PRO A 232 -14.21 -1.48 5.07
N THR A 233 -13.79 -2.74 5.23
CA THR A 233 -14.74 -3.86 5.40
C THR A 233 -15.39 -3.85 6.78
N ILE A 234 -14.65 -3.46 7.82
CA ILE A 234 -15.16 -3.42 9.20
C ILE A 234 -15.63 -2.04 9.64
N HIS A 235 -15.31 -0.99 8.88
CA HIS A 235 -15.72 0.38 9.20
C HIS A 235 -17.25 0.50 9.19
N PRO A 236 -17.87 1.12 10.21
CA PRO A 236 -19.31 1.21 10.31
C PRO A 236 -19.95 1.93 9.11
N THR A 237 -21.08 1.40 8.64
CA THR A 237 -21.89 2.00 7.59
C THR A 237 -23.21 2.51 8.17
N ILE A 238 -23.77 3.53 7.53
CA ILE A 238 -25.09 4.05 7.88
C ILE A 238 -26.12 3.16 7.19
N ASN A 239 -26.89 2.42 7.97
CA ASN A 239 -28.06 1.73 7.43
C ASN A 239 -29.08 2.79 7.02
N GLN A 240 -29.34 2.92 5.71
CA GLN A 240 -30.48 3.70 5.27
C GLN A 240 -31.76 2.96 5.64
N PRO A 241 -32.74 3.63 6.25
CA PRO A 241 -34.03 3.00 6.63
C PRO A 241 -34.82 2.54 5.41
#